data_cf81c981073f0b53aa05e6e7a9fbefb3
#
_entry.id   cf81c981073f0b53aa05e6e7a9fbefb3
#
_cell.length_a   1.000
_cell.length_b   1.000
_cell.length_c   1.000
_cell.angle_alpha   90.00
_cell.angle_beta   90.00
_cell.angle_gamma   90.00
#
_symmetry.space_group_name_H-M   'P 1'
#
loop_
_entity.id
_entity.type
_entity.pdbx_description
1 polymer ?
#
loop_
_entity_poly.entity_id
_entity_poly.type
_entity_poly.pdbx_seq_one_letter_code
_entity_poly.pdbx_strand_id
1 'polypeptide(L)'
;MTKKSCVFAVTPFQVMGAISLVNQLHISADLFITNTFSGCERYYNYLKKLEIFDNVILIDEKMYKQKYSIFDSNSKLKQHLNIAFMYKSIDLIIKDIGFNPDIYDHLYCSSKAFSGRLAYLYCKKHKYDCELIYFDDGIGSYFDKSLYKASKLDTILRRLLIGAASYGNIKKIYLYNPELYEKINGIQNIDLKKLSFFPKNKENDALMKELFGNHKGQSICEKNYIYFDSLRDVEVTKEGSEIIDKLLEILTREKGKDNILVKKHPRDEMADENEKAFAPIEAYCYMNDFSDAVFLTNISTAVFTPKLLFNQEPTIIFINQIVYNQLIRREKEKMLWLIENLRELYNDKNKIIIPKNTEEYEAIINNDIDRKKIDIK
;
A
#
# COMPACT_ATOMS: atom_id res chain seq x y z
N MET A 1 -19.03 -12.38 27.81
CA MET A 1 -19.20 -11.62 26.57
C MET A 1 -18.21 -12.17 25.57
N THR A 2 -18.67 -12.53 24.39
CA THR A 2 -17.76 -12.85 23.27
C THR A 2 -16.99 -11.59 22.93
N LYS A 3 -15.66 -11.63 23.07
CA LYS A 3 -14.80 -10.53 22.65
C LYS A 3 -14.87 -10.41 21.13
N LYS A 4 -14.70 -9.22 20.62
CA LYS A 4 -14.72 -8.94 19.19
C LYS A 4 -13.34 -8.53 18.65
N SER A 5 -13.26 -8.34 17.36
CA SER A 5 -12.05 -7.91 16.69
C SER A 5 -12.04 -6.40 16.47
N CYS A 6 -10.86 -5.81 16.28
CA CYS A 6 -10.71 -4.46 15.75
C CYS A 6 -9.73 -4.45 14.58
N VAL A 7 -9.99 -3.61 13.59
CA VAL A 7 -9.18 -3.48 12.39
C VAL A 7 -8.75 -2.02 12.22
N PHE A 8 -7.46 -1.76 12.03
CA PHE A 8 -6.92 -0.43 11.79
C PHE A 8 -6.52 -0.27 10.33
N ALA A 9 -7.09 0.75 9.67
CA ALA A 9 -6.82 1.08 8.28
C ALA A 9 -6.29 2.52 8.15
N VAL A 10 -5.12 2.68 7.52
CA VAL A 10 -4.43 3.97 7.34
C VAL A 10 -4.28 4.36 5.86
N THR A 11 -4.82 3.54 4.95
CA THR A 11 -4.85 3.78 3.50
C THR A 11 -6.14 3.23 2.89
N PRO A 12 -6.57 3.70 1.71
CA PRO A 12 -7.71 3.11 1.00
C PRO A 12 -7.56 1.62 0.72
N PHE A 13 -6.35 1.15 0.39
CA PHE A 13 -6.05 -0.26 0.19
C PHE A 13 -6.33 -1.08 1.46
N GLN A 14 -5.93 -0.56 2.63
CA GLN A 14 -6.18 -1.24 3.89
C GLN A 14 -7.66 -1.23 4.29
N VAL A 15 -8.44 -0.23 3.87
CA VAL A 15 -9.91 -0.25 4.04
C VAL A 15 -10.50 -1.42 3.23
N MET A 16 -10.09 -1.59 1.98
CA MET A 16 -10.50 -2.75 1.17
C MET A 16 -10.05 -4.08 1.79
N GLY A 17 -8.81 -4.12 2.30
CA GLY A 17 -8.27 -5.27 3.01
C GLY A 17 -9.08 -5.61 4.27
N ALA A 18 -9.52 -4.60 5.04
CA ALA A 18 -10.37 -4.77 6.21
C ALA A 18 -11.74 -5.37 5.86
N ILE A 19 -12.37 -4.88 4.78
CA ILE A 19 -13.63 -5.44 4.27
C ILE A 19 -13.44 -6.89 3.84
N SER A 20 -12.37 -7.18 3.10
CA SER A 20 -12.04 -8.55 2.66
C SER A 20 -11.84 -9.48 3.84
N LEU A 21 -11.13 -9.01 4.87
CA LEU A 21 -10.80 -9.77 6.08
C LEU A 21 -12.08 -10.15 6.86
N VAL A 22 -12.93 -9.15 7.14
CA VAL A 22 -14.17 -9.34 7.90
C VAL A 22 -15.12 -10.28 7.16
N ASN A 23 -15.28 -10.10 5.85
CA ASN A 23 -16.11 -10.96 5.03
C ASN A 23 -15.57 -12.39 4.95
N GLN A 24 -14.25 -12.56 4.80
CA GLN A 24 -13.64 -13.90 4.70
C GLN A 24 -13.69 -14.66 6.02
N LEU A 25 -13.49 -13.98 7.14
CA LEU A 25 -13.42 -14.60 8.46
C LEU A 25 -14.77 -14.68 9.16
N HIS A 26 -15.79 -14.01 8.64
CA HIS A 26 -17.12 -13.90 9.26
C HIS A 26 -17.05 -13.45 10.73
N ILE A 27 -16.22 -12.43 11.00
CA ILE A 27 -15.99 -11.91 12.35
C ILE A 27 -16.74 -10.62 12.61
N SER A 28 -17.21 -10.44 13.86
CA SER A 28 -17.65 -9.15 14.38
C SER A 28 -16.44 -8.25 14.64
N ALA A 29 -16.40 -7.07 14.06
CA ALA A 29 -15.26 -6.18 14.17
C ALA A 29 -15.64 -4.69 14.16
N ASP A 30 -14.86 -3.89 14.89
CA ASP A 30 -14.85 -2.44 14.75
C ASP A 30 -13.74 -2.02 13.77
N LEU A 31 -14.03 -1.04 12.92
CA LEU A 31 -13.06 -0.47 11.98
C LEU A 31 -12.58 0.90 12.48
N PHE A 32 -11.28 1.05 12.65
CA PHE A 32 -10.61 2.30 12.95
C PHE A 32 -9.95 2.84 11.68
N ILE A 33 -10.43 3.97 11.18
CA ILE A 33 -9.89 4.66 10.01
C ILE A 33 -9.10 5.89 10.49
N THR A 34 -7.92 6.13 9.95
CA THR A 34 -7.13 7.32 10.30
C THR A 34 -7.26 8.42 9.25
N ASN A 35 -7.12 9.68 9.65
CA ASN A 35 -7.10 10.82 8.73
C ASN A 35 -5.74 11.05 8.05
N THR A 36 -4.96 9.98 7.86
CA THR A 36 -3.63 10.04 7.24
C THR A 36 -3.66 10.03 5.71
N PHE A 37 -4.81 9.77 5.11
CA PHE A 37 -4.99 9.77 3.67
C PHE A 37 -6.17 10.64 3.23
N SER A 38 -6.12 11.11 1.99
CA SER A 38 -7.17 11.96 1.41
C SER A 38 -8.48 11.20 1.26
N GLY A 39 -9.59 11.85 1.58
CA GLY A 39 -10.94 11.26 1.47
C GLY A 39 -11.31 10.28 2.58
N CYS A 40 -10.54 10.15 3.66
CA CYS A 40 -10.83 9.25 4.79
C CYS A 40 -12.23 9.46 5.39
N GLU A 41 -12.73 10.70 5.45
CA GLU A 41 -14.07 11.03 5.93
C GLU A 41 -15.19 10.43 5.06
N ARG A 42 -14.97 10.34 3.74
CA ARG A 42 -15.92 9.72 2.83
C ARG A 42 -16.06 8.22 3.14
N TYR A 43 -14.93 7.52 3.32
CA TYR A 43 -14.92 6.11 3.72
C TYR A 43 -15.62 5.92 5.06
N TYR A 44 -15.30 6.74 6.05
CA TYR A 44 -15.95 6.73 7.36
C TYR A 44 -17.47 6.90 7.25
N ASN A 45 -17.92 7.97 6.58
CA ASN A 45 -19.35 8.29 6.48
C ASN A 45 -20.14 7.23 5.72
N TYR A 46 -19.53 6.60 4.73
CA TYR A 46 -20.18 5.55 3.95
C TYR A 46 -20.22 4.23 4.71
N LEU A 47 -19.06 3.76 5.19
CA LEU A 47 -18.97 2.47 5.90
C LEU A 47 -19.76 2.45 7.22
N LYS A 48 -19.90 3.60 7.87
CA LYS A 48 -20.76 3.74 9.06
C LYS A 48 -22.24 3.43 8.80
N LYS A 49 -22.70 3.56 7.55
CA LYS A 49 -24.09 3.27 7.17
C LYS A 49 -24.31 1.80 6.79
N LEU A 50 -23.22 1.07 6.62
CA LEU A 50 -23.25 -0.34 6.24
C LEU A 50 -23.06 -1.22 7.47
N GLU A 51 -23.65 -2.40 7.46
CA GLU A 51 -23.56 -3.39 8.55
C GLU A 51 -22.35 -4.33 8.37
N ILE A 52 -21.29 -3.88 7.67
CA ILE A 52 -20.06 -4.66 7.47
C ILE A 52 -19.22 -4.70 8.76
N PHE A 53 -19.21 -3.59 9.49
CA PHE A 53 -18.53 -3.44 10.78
C PHE A 53 -19.52 -3.06 11.86
N ASP A 54 -19.30 -3.52 13.09
CA ASP A 54 -20.16 -3.16 14.21
C ASP A 54 -20.13 -1.66 14.49
N ASN A 55 -18.91 -1.09 14.46
CA ASN A 55 -18.69 0.35 14.53
C ASN A 55 -17.59 0.76 13.56
N VAL A 56 -17.71 2.00 13.06
CA VAL A 56 -16.64 2.66 12.29
C VAL A 56 -16.23 3.90 13.06
N ILE A 57 -14.94 4.03 13.35
CA ILE A 57 -14.36 5.09 14.18
C ILE A 57 -13.31 5.84 13.33
N LEU A 58 -13.44 7.15 13.24
CA LEU A 58 -12.45 8.00 12.58
C LEU A 58 -11.46 8.53 13.61
N ILE A 59 -10.17 8.24 13.42
CA ILE A 59 -9.07 8.68 14.28
C ILE A 59 -8.39 9.90 13.67
N ASP A 60 -8.31 10.99 14.42
CA ASP A 60 -7.45 12.12 14.05
C ASP A 60 -5.99 11.87 14.44
N GLU A 61 -5.31 11.02 13.65
CA GLU A 61 -3.92 10.66 13.89
C GLU A 61 -2.98 11.87 13.76
N LYS A 62 -3.30 12.84 12.93
CA LYS A 62 -2.50 14.06 12.76
C LYS A 62 -2.54 14.91 14.03
N MET A 63 -3.72 15.07 14.60
CA MET A 63 -3.90 15.84 15.84
C MET A 63 -3.10 15.24 17.01
N TYR A 64 -3.23 13.96 17.31
CA TYR A 64 -2.51 13.42 18.45
C TYR A 64 -1.00 13.29 18.22
N LYS A 65 -0.55 13.02 16.98
CA LYS A 65 0.87 13.11 16.64
C LYS A 65 1.42 14.51 16.92
N GLN A 66 0.68 15.55 16.56
CA GLN A 66 1.03 16.93 16.86
C GLN A 66 1.03 17.21 18.37
N LYS A 67 -0.08 16.86 19.07
CA LYS A 67 -0.26 17.06 20.50
C LYS A 67 0.84 16.41 21.35
N TYR A 68 1.32 15.23 20.94
CA TYR A 68 2.33 14.47 21.68
C TYR A 68 3.74 14.57 21.06
N SER A 69 3.97 15.52 20.14
CA SER A 69 5.26 15.78 19.49
C SER A 69 5.90 14.52 18.86
N ILE A 70 5.07 13.65 18.27
CA ILE A 70 5.49 12.39 17.63
C ILE A 70 5.92 12.67 16.19
N PHE A 71 6.79 13.66 15.99
CA PHE A 71 7.23 14.02 14.66
C PHE A 71 8.57 13.39 14.30
N ASP A 72 8.72 13.12 13.00
CA ASP A 72 10.00 12.79 12.41
C ASP A 72 10.97 13.96 12.62
N SER A 73 12.14 13.65 13.11
CA SER A 73 13.23 14.59 13.30
C SER A 73 14.46 14.08 12.58
N ASN A 74 15.15 14.95 11.87
CA ASN A 74 16.43 14.64 11.23
C ASN A 74 17.53 14.29 12.22
N SER A 75 17.33 14.58 13.51
CA SER A 75 18.27 14.25 14.59
C SER A 75 17.92 12.92 15.24
N LYS A 76 18.82 11.93 15.20
CA LYS A 76 18.66 10.63 15.87
C LYS A 76 18.33 10.77 17.36
N LEU A 77 18.95 11.72 18.06
CA LEU A 77 18.67 11.95 19.47
C LEU A 77 17.22 12.41 19.71
N LYS A 78 16.73 13.34 18.89
CA LYS A 78 15.33 13.79 18.97
C LYS A 78 14.36 12.67 18.63
N GLN A 79 14.66 11.83 17.65
CA GLN A 79 13.85 10.65 17.32
C GLN A 79 13.70 9.72 18.54
N HIS A 80 14.79 9.46 19.25
CA HIS A 80 14.78 8.60 20.44
C HIS A 80 14.00 9.22 21.60
N LEU A 81 14.14 10.53 21.81
CA LEU A 81 13.37 11.26 22.83
C LEU A 81 11.87 11.25 22.50
N ASN A 82 11.52 11.46 21.23
CA ASN A 82 10.12 11.40 20.78
C ASN A 82 9.51 10.00 21.00
N ILE A 83 10.26 8.92 20.68
CA ILE A 83 9.84 7.55 20.94
C ILE A 83 9.64 7.29 22.45
N ALA A 84 10.56 7.74 23.29
CA ALA A 84 10.43 7.59 24.73
C ALA A 84 9.22 8.36 25.28
N PHE A 85 9.02 9.60 24.81
CA PHE A 85 7.87 10.41 25.20
C PHE A 85 6.55 9.80 24.75
N MET A 86 6.48 9.28 23.51
CA MET A 86 5.34 8.55 22.99
C MET A 86 4.97 7.37 23.89
N TYR A 87 5.93 6.53 24.25
CA TYR A 87 5.67 5.38 25.13
C TYR A 87 5.23 5.80 26.55
N LYS A 88 5.76 6.90 27.06
CA LYS A 88 5.33 7.46 28.34
C LYS A 88 3.88 7.98 28.28
N SER A 89 3.49 8.53 27.14
CA SER A 89 2.16 9.12 26.91
C SER A 89 1.14 8.15 26.32
N ILE A 90 1.45 6.85 26.22
CA ILE A 90 0.62 5.88 25.51
C ILE A 90 -0.81 5.82 26.05
N ASP A 91 -1.00 5.94 27.36
CA ASP A 91 -2.32 5.88 27.99
C ASP A 91 -3.21 7.06 27.54
N LEU A 92 -2.62 8.25 27.41
CA LEU A 92 -3.34 9.44 26.93
C LEU A 92 -3.65 9.33 25.43
N ILE A 93 -2.70 8.82 24.66
CA ILE A 93 -2.88 8.63 23.20
C ILE A 93 -3.99 7.62 22.94
N ILE A 94 -4.02 6.51 23.67
CA ILE A 94 -5.05 5.47 23.50
C ILE A 94 -6.43 5.99 23.93
N LYS A 95 -6.50 6.84 24.96
CA LYS A 95 -7.74 7.54 25.33
C LYS A 95 -8.21 8.47 24.19
N ASP A 96 -7.31 9.24 23.60
CA ASP A 96 -7.64 10.13 22.46
C ASP A 96 -8.09 9.35 21.21
N ILE A 97 -7.55 8.15 20.98
CA ILE A 97 -7.98 7.24 19.92
C ILE A 97 -9.37 6.64 20.18
N GLY A 98 -9.82 6.62 21.43
CA GLY A 98 -11.08 5.99 21.84
C GLY A 98 -11.03 4.44 21.82
N PHE A 99 -9.83 3.86 21.95
CA PHE A 99 -9.67 2.41 21.97
C PHE A 99 -9.93 1.83 23.35
N ASN A 100 -10.87 0.89 23.45
CA ASN A 100 -11.17 0.16 24.69
C ASN A 100 -10.65 -1.29 24.60
N PRO A 101 -9.57 -1.66 25.31
CA PRO A 101 -8.96 -2.97 25.21
C PRO A 101 -9.79 -4.11 25.79
N ASP A 102 -10.77 -3.82 26.66
CA ASP A 102 -11.57 -4.84 27.35
C ASP A 102 -12.48 -5.62 26.41
N ILE A 103 -12.81 -5.04 25.25
CA ILE A 103 -13.76 -5.62 24.30
C ILE A 103 -13.10 -6.37 23.15
N TYR A 104 -11.76 -6.28 22.99
CA TYR A 104 -11.05 -6.87 21.86
C TYR A 104 -10.09 -7.98 22.30
N ASP A 105 -10.09 -9.10 21.57
CA ASP A 105 -9.10 -10.19 21.67
C ASP A 105 -8.18 -10.26 20.45
N HIS A 106 -8.62 -9.73 19.29
CA HIS A 106 -7.81 -9.67 18.08
C HIS A 106 -7.72 -8.24 17.55
N LEU A 107 -6.49 -7.81 17.29
CA LEU A 107 -6.17 -6.53 16.69
C LEU A 107 -5.52 -6.77 15.34
N TYR A 108 -6.24 -6.42 14.29
CA TYR A 108 -5.74 -6.50 12.92
C TYR A 108 -5.19 -5.14 12.47
N CYS A 109 -3.96 -5.11 12.00
CA CYS A 109 -3.39 -3.90 11.41
C CYS A 109 -2.29 -4.24 10.40
N SER A 110 -1.91 -3.26 9.59
CA SER A 110 -0.67 -3.37 8.83
C SER A 110 0.52 -2.94 9.68
N SER A 111 1.72 -3.29 9.22
CA SER A 111 2.96 -2.85 9.86
C SER A 111 3.13 -1.33 9.89
N LYS A 112 2.48 -0.60 8.97
CA LYS A 112 2.50 0.86 8.88
C LYS A 112 1.39 1.54 9.68
N ALA A 113 0.40 0.80 10.18
CA ALA A 113 -0.68 1.34 11.00
C ALA A 113 -0.17 1.73 12.40
N PHE A 114 0.28 2.97 12.54
CA PHE A 114 0.86 3.48 13.77
C PHE A 114 -0.10 3.37 14.96
N SER A 115 -1.35 3.81 14.79
CA SER A 115 -2.38 3.74 15.84
C SER A 115 -2.67 2.31 16.29
N GLY A 116 -2.75 1.35 15.36
CA GLY A 116 -2.97 -0.06 15.67
C GLY A 116 -1.81 -0.66 16.47
N ARG A 117 -0.57 -0.32 16.12
CA ARG A 117 0.61 -0.78 16.87
C ARG A 117 0.66 -0.18 18.28
N LEU A 118 0.26 1.08 18.46
CA LEU A 118 0.15 1.69 19.78
C LEU A 118 -0.93 1.03 20.62
N ALA A 119 -2.10 0.75 20.04
CA ALA A 119 -3.18 0.04 20.73
C ALA A 119 -2.70 -1.32 21.24
N TYR A 120 -1.95 -2.08 20.42
CA TYR A 120 -1.37 -3.35 20.86
C TYR A 120 -0.34 -3.18 21.99
N LEU A 121 0.57 -2.19 21.91
CA LEU A 121 1.55 -1.94 22.97
C LEU A 121 0.87 -1.53 24.27
N TYR A 122 -0.23 -0.79 24.19
CA TYR A 122 -1.06 -0.46 25.35
C TYR A 122 -1.65 -1.74 25.99
N CYS A 123 -2.19 -2.65 25.17
CA CYS A 123 -2.66 -3.94 25.67
C CYS A 123 -1.54 -4.70 26.41
N LYS A 124 -0.32 -4.72 25.85
CA LYS A 124 0.82 -5.39 26.52
C LYS A 124 1.24 -4.70 27.81
N LYS A 125 1.24 -3.37 27.85
CA LYS A 125 1.55 -2.58 29.06
C LYS A 125 0.62 -2.96 30.22
N HIS A 126 -0.66 -3.07 29.93
CA HIS A 126 -1.70 -3.31 30.93
C HIS A 126 -2.10 -4.79 31.06
N LYS A 127 -1.36 -5.69 30.38
CA LYS A 127 -1.56 -7.16 30.42
C LYS A 127 -2.93 -7.63 29.92
N TYR A 128 -3.54 -6.87 29.00
CA TYR A 128 -4.72 -7.33 28.28
C TYR A 128 -4.35 -8.49 27.35
N ASP A 129 -5.19 -9.50 27.27
CA ASP A 129 -5.03 -10.61 26.35
C ASP A 129 -5.59 -10.22 24.97
N CYS A 130 -4.71 -9.67 24.15
CA CYS A 130 -5.01 -9.23 22.80
C CYS A 130 -3.92 -9.74 21.84
N GLU A 131 -4.33 -10.43 20.78
CA GLU A 131 -3.43 -10.91 19.73
C GLU A 131 -3.27 -9.87 18.63
N LEU A 132 -2.02 -9.58 18.23
CA LEU A 132 -1.72 -8.75 17.07
C LEU A 132 -1.60 -9.63 15.84
N ILE A 133 -2.42 -9.34 14.83
CA ILE A 133 -2.47 -10.04 13.55
C ILE A 133 -2.22 -9.03 12.45
N TYR A 134 -1.27 -9.32 11.55
CA TYR A 134 -1.04 -8.44 10.41
C TYR A 134 -1.88 -8.86 9.21
N PHE A 135 -2.23 -7.89 8.39
CA PHE A 135 -2.81 -8.11 7.07
C PHE A 135 -2.11 -7.26 6.01
N ASP A 136 -2.33 -7.61 4.76
CA ASP A 136 -1.64 -7.05 3.60
C ASP A 136 -1.78 -5.51 3.50
N ASP A 137 -0.67 -4.87 3.22
CA ASP A 137 -0.49 -3.41 3.11
C ASP A 137 0.06 -3.05 1.71
N GLY A 138 -0.03 -3.99 0.78
CA GLY A 138 0.56 -3.91 -0.54
C GLY A 138 1.95 -4.53 -0.58
N ILE A 139 2.70 -4.23 -1.65
CA ILE A 139 3.98 -4.89 -1.95
C ILE A 139 5.00 -4.77 -0.82
N GLY A 140 4.91 -3.73 0.01
CA GLY A 140 5.77 -3.55 1.19
C GLY A 140 5.69 -4.70 2.18
N SER A 141 4.53 -5.35 2.31
CA SER A 141 4.32 -6.48 3.22
C SER A 141 5.17 -7.70 2.88
N TYR A 142 5.63 -7.83 1.64
CA TYR A 142 6.40 -8.98 1.15
C TYR A 142 7.90 -8.82 1.31
N PHE A 143 8.41 -7.59 1.44
CA PHE A 143 9.84 -7.30 1.24
C PHE A 143 10.57 -6.72 2.43
N ASP A 144 9.84 -6.31 3.44
CA ASP A 144 10.46 -5.63 4.56
C ASP A 144 10.64 -6.53 5.76
N LYS A 145 11.79 -7.22 5.82
CA LYS A 145 12.20 -7.98 7.03
C LYS A 145 12.30 -7.08 8.26
N SER A 146 12.42 -5.75 8.09
CA SER A 146 12.48 -4.80 9.20
C SER A 146 11.13 -4.56 9.85
N LEU A 147 10.02 -4.91 9.18
CA LEU A 147 8.66 -4.80 9.74
C LEU A 147 8.52 -5.50 11.10
N TYR A 148 9.35 -6.51 11.32
CA TYR A 148 9.29 -7.35 12.52
C TYR A 148 10.44 -7.09 13.49
N LYS A 149 11.47 -6.31 13.11
CA LYS A 149 12.65 -6.03 13.94
C LYS A 149 12.68 -4.57 14.36
N ALA A 150 12.35 -4.31 15.61
CA ALA A 150 12.64 -3.03 16.22
C ALA A 150 14.16 -2.79 16.33
N SER A 151 14.57 -1.53 16.31
CA SER A 151 15.95 -1.19 16.67
C SER A 151 16.27 -1.66 18.10
N LYS A 152 17.54 -1.94 18.41
CA LYS A 152 17.96 -2.36 19.76
C LYS A 152 17.52 -1.34 20.82
N LEU A 153 17.64 -0.05 20.51
CA LEU A 153 17.26 1.01 21.45
C LEU A 153 15.75 1.10 21.63
N ASP A 154 14.97 1.02 20.56
CA ASP A 154 13.50 0.98 20.64
C ASP A 154 13.02 -0.24 21.46
N THR A 155 13.69 -1.38 21.32
CA THR A 155 13.42 -2.57 22.14
C THR A 155 13.71 -2.31 23.63
N ILE A 156 14.80 -1.63 23.96
CA ILE A 156 15.16 -1.27 25.34
C ILE A 156 14.13 -0.29 25.91
N LEU A 157 13.80 0.77 25.18
CA LEU A 157 12.81 1.76 25.60
C LEU A 157 11.45 1.12 25.84
N ARG A 158 11.02 0.21 24.98
CA ARG A 158 9.76 -0.53 25.19
C ARG A 158 9.78 -1.40 26.44
N ARG A 159 10.87 -2.11 26.69
CA ARG A 159 11.02 -2.90 27.93
C ARG A 159 10.91 -2.04 29.18
N LEU A 160 11.59 -0.91 29.18
CA LEU A 160 11.62 0.01 30.34
C LEU A 160 10.31 0.75 30.57
N LEU A 161 9.65 1.22 29.51
CA LEU A 161 8.50 2.13 29.61
C LEU A 161 7.14 1.41 29.48
N ILE A 162 7.11 0.25 28.82
CA ILE A 162 5.89 -0.49 28.55
C ILE A 162 5.91 -1.90 29.18
N GLY A 163 7.08 -2.39 29.58
CA GLY A 163 7.23 -3.76 30.10
C GLY A 163 7.19 -4.83 28.99
N ALA A 164 7.17 -4.43 27.71
CA ALA A 164 7.06 -5.32 26.57
C ALA A 164 8.30 -5.23 25.68
N ALA A 165 8.99 -6.33 25.46
CA ALA A 165 10.26 -6.37 24.71
C ALA A 165 10.11 -6.11 23.20
N SER A 166 8.94 -6.35 22.62
CA SER A 166 8.69 -6.24 21.18
C SER A 166 7.18 -6.12 20.93
N TYR A 167 6.81 -5.82 19.69
CA TYR A 167 5.43 -6.04 19.20
C TYR A 167 5.01 -7.52 19.25
N GLY A 168 5.69 -8.32 20.07
CA GLY A 168 5.55 -9.76 20.05
C GLY A 168 6.16 -10.35 18.77
N ASN A 169 6.33 -11.64 18.74
CA ASN A 169 6.50 -12.35 17.48
C ASN A 169 5.13 -12.33 16.82
N ILE A 170 5.00 -11.60 15.70
CA ILE A 170 3.80 -11.68 14.87
C ILE A 170 3.69 -13.12 14.42
N LYS A 171 2.65 -13.78 14.89
CA LYS A 171 2.46 -15.20 14.67
C LYS A 171 1.61 -15.48 13.44
N LYS A 172 0.79 -14.49 13.01
CA LYS A 172 -0.18 -14.66 11.94
C LYS A 172 -0.23 -13.45 11.04
N ILE A 173 -0.21 -13.69 9.74
CA ILE A 173 -0.30 -12.64 8.70
C ILE A 173 -1.27 -13.11 7.61
N TYR A 174 -2.20 -12.25 7.23
CA TYR A 174 -3.08 -12.43 6.08
C TYR A 174 -2.52 -11.68 4.87
N LEU A 175 -2.17 -12.40 3.80
CA LEU A 175 -1.59 -11.86 2.57
C LEU A 175 -2.40 -12.29 1.36
N TYR A 176 -2.52 -11.44 0.36
CA TYR A 176 -3.16 -11.82 -0.91
C TYR A 176 -2.35 -12.89 -1.65
N ASN A 177 -1.02 -12.87 -1.52
CA ASN A 177 -0.14 -13.87 -2.13
C ASN A 177 0.90 -14.40 -1.11
N PRO A 178 0.51 -15.30 -0.19
CA PRO A 178 1.41 -15.86 0.81
C PRO A 178 2.59 -16.64 0.18
N GLU A 179 2.41 -17.27 -0.97
CA GLU A 179 3.46 -18.01 -1.69
C GLU A 179 4.60 -17.08 -2.13
N LEU A 180 4.25 -15.86 -2.58
CA LEU A 180 5.25 -14.83 -2.90
C LEU A 180 6.06 -14.45 -1.65
N TYR A 181 5.38 -14.32 -0.51
CA TYR A 181 6.06 -14.01 0.76
C TYR A 181 7.06 -15.10 1.15
N GLU A 182 6.67 -16.37 1.05
CA GLU A 182 7.55 -17.52 1.33
C GLU A 182 8.73 -17.58 0.35
N LYS A 183 8.48 -17.38 -0.93
CA LYS A 183 9.53 -17.33 -1.96
C LYS A 183 10.59 -16.28 -1.65
N ILE A 184 10.17 -15.13 -1.14
CA ILE A 184 11.03 -13.98 -0.87
C ILE A 184 11.77 -14.10 0.46
N ASN A 185 11.08 -14.51 1.51
CA ASN A 185 11.58 -14.46 2.88
C ASN A 185 12.05 -15.82 3.39
N GLY A 186 11.79 -16.89 2.64
CA GLY A 186 11.95 -18.27 3.09
C GLY A 186 10.85 -18.67 4.08
N ILE A 187 10.85 -19.94 4.45
CA ILE A 187 9.91 -20.47 5.44
C ILE A 187 10.21 -19.83 6.79
N GLN A 188 9.24 -19.17 7.35
CA GLN A 188 9.31 -18.49 8.64
C GLN A 188 8.37 -19.17 9.64
N ASN A 189 8.63 -19.01 10.94
CA ASN A 189 7.72 -19.46 12.02
C ASN A 189 6.51 -18.52 12.17
N ILE A 190 5.86 -18.21 11.04
CA ILE A 190 4.71 -17.30 10.94
C ILE A 190 3.59 -18.07 10.25
N ASP A 191 2.41 -18.07 10.83
CA ASP A 191 1.21 -18.63 10.22
C ASP A 191 0.72 -17.72 9.10
N LEU A 192 1.09 -18.03 7.86
CA LEU A 192 0.70 -17.29 6.68
C LEU A 192 -0.69 -17.76 6.22
N LYS A 193 -1.61 -16.83 6.12
CA LYS A 193 -2.98 -17.06 5.64
C LYS A 193 -3.23 -16.30 4.35
N LYS A 194 -3.91 -16.95 3.42
CA LYS A 194 -4.37 -16.28 2.21
C LYS A 194 -5.52 -15.33 2.55
N LEU A 195 -5.35 -14.05 2.21
CA LEU A 195 -6.43 -13.08 2.15
C LEU A 195 -6.97 -13.10 0.73
N SER A 196 -8.27 -13.30 0.57
CA SER A 196 -8.93 -13.21 -0.73
C SER A 196 -9.59 -11.84 -0.85
N PHE A 197 -9.41 -11.20 -1.99
CA PHE A 197 -10.19 -10.01 -2.27
C PHE A 197 -11.68 -10.41 -2.32
N PHE A 198 -12.57 -9.55 -1.85
CA PHE A 198 -13.99 -9.88 -1.83
C PHE A 198 -14.51 -10.17 -3.26
N PRO A 199 -15.41 -11.17 -3.41
CA PRO A 199 -15.81 -11.67 -4.73
C PRO A 199 -16.58 -10.61 -5.52
N LYS A 200 -16.50 -10.70 -6.85
CA LYS A 200 -17.28 -9.86 -7.75
C LYS A 200 -18.75 -10.27 -7.70
N ASN A 201 -19.59 -9.40 -7.16
CA ASN A 201 -21.04 -9.56 -7.11
C ASN A 201 -21.70 -8.18 -7.05
N LYS A 202 -23.03 -8.13 -7.21
CA LYS A 202 -23.79 -6.86 -7.27
C LYS A 202 -23.61 -5.97 -6.04
N GLU A 203 -23.50 -6.55 -4.85
CA GLU A 203 -23.36 -5.83 -3.58
C GLU A 203 -21.96 -5.21 -3.48
N ASN A 204 -20.93 -6.00 -3.76
CA ASN A 204 -19.55 -5.54 -3.75
C ASN A 204 -19.27 -4.56 -4.90
N ASP A 205 -19.88 -4.75 -6.06
CA ASP A 205 -19.80 -3.79 -7.17
C ASP A 205 -20.45 -2.44 -6.79
N ALA A 206 -21.58 -2.46 -6.09
CA ALA A 206 -22.21 -1.24 -5.58
C ALA A 206 -21.34 -0.57 -4.51
N LEU A 207 -20.79 -1.36 -3.58
CA LEU A 207 -19.84 -0.89 -2.56
C LEU A 207 -18.63 -0.21 -3.20
N MET A 208 -18.01 -0.85 -4.19
CA MET A 208 -16.84 -0.30 -4.87
C MET A 208 -17.16 0.98 -5.66
N LYS A 209 -18.30 1.03 -6.32
CA LYS A 209 -18.78 2.24 -7.01
C LYS A 209 -19.01 3.39 -6.04
N GLU A 210 -19.62 3.11 -4.89
CA GLU A 210 -19.89 4.15 -3.89
C GLU A 210 -18.61 4.65 -3.22
N LEU A 211 -17.68 3.75 -2.86
CA LEU A 211 -16.42 4.13 -2.26
C LEU A 211 -15.49 4.85 -3.24
N PHE A 212 -15.50 4.47 -4.53
CA PHE A 212 -14.47 4.89 -5.49
C PHE A 212 -15.01 5.41 -6.83
N GLY A 213 -16.29 5.17 -7.18
CA GLY A 213 -16.81 5.33 -8.55
C GLY A 213 -17.31 6.71 -8.95
N ASN A 214 -17.47 7.67 -8.03
CA ASN A 214 -18.03 9.00 -8.33
C ASN A 214 -16.99 10.04 -8.75
N HIS A 215 -15.81 9.61 -9.16
CA HIS A 215 -14.84 10.53 -9.73
C HIS A 215 -15.20 10.82 -11.18
N LYS A 216 -15.63 12.06 -11.46
CA LYS A 216 -15.86 12.61 -12.81
C LYS A 216 -14.56 12.76 -13.63
N GLY A 217 -13.52 11.98 -13.27
CA GLY A 217 -12.26 11.91 -14.00
C GLY A 217 -12.36 10.94 -15.16
N GLN A 218 -11.53 11.13 -16.17
CA GLN A 218 -11.40 10.27 -17.33
C GLN A 218 -11.37 8.79 -16.92
N SER A 219 -12.20 7.97 -17.56
CA SER A 219 -12.21 6.53 -17.32
C SER A 219 -10.81 5.98 -17.60
N ILE A 220 -10.14 5.50 -16.56
CA ILE A 220 -8.84 4.79 -16.69
C ILE A 220 -8.95 3.66 -17.73
N CYS A 221 -10.12 3.07 -17.86
CA CYS A 221 -10.41 1.94 -18.74
C CYS A 221 -10.41 2.29 -20.22
N GLU A 222 -10.56 3.58 -20.55
CA GLU A 222 -10.49 4.08 -21.93
C GLU A 222 -9.06 4.36 -22.38
N LYS A 223 -8.09 4.28 -21.44
CA LYS A 223 -6.68 4.57 -21.70
C LYS A 223 -5.90 3.27 -21.90
N ASN A 224 -5.22 3.20 -23.03
CA ASN A 224 -4.37 2.05 -23.34
C ASN A 224 -3.04 2.10 -22.60
N TYR A 225 -2.54 3.29 -22.27
CA TYR A 225 -1.26 3.54 -21.62
C TYR A 225 -1.46 4.26 -20.28
N ILE A 226 -0.93 3.69 -19.22
CA ILE A 226 -1.02 4.28 -17.88
C ILE A 226 0.39 4.42 -17.31
N TYR A 227 0.83 5.68 -17.16
CA TYR A 227 2.09 5.97 -16.48
C TYR A 227 1.85 6.17 -14.99
N PHE A 228 2.46 5.33 -14.18
CA PHE A 228 2.43 5.44 -12.72
C PHE A 228 3.63 6.26 -12.26
N ASP A 229 3.36 7.50 -11.89
CA ASP A 229 4.39 8.41 -11.41
C ASP A 229 4.86 8.04 -10.01
N SER A 230 6.10 8.39 -9.69
CA SER A 230 6.72 8.21 -8.39
C SER A 230 6.77 9.54 -7.63
N LEU A 231 7.23 9.51 -6.39
CA LEU A 231 7.58 10.73 -5.64
C LEU A 231 8.92 11.26 -6.16
N ARG A 232 8.90 11.95 -7.32
CA ARG A 232 10.10 12.34 -8.05
C ARG A 232 11.08 13.15 -7.19
N ASP A 233 10.59 14.08 -6.37
CA ASP A 233 11.42 14.94 -5.52
C ASP A 233 12.23 14.17 -4.46
N VAL A 234 11.79 12.94 -4.14
CA VAL A 234 12.42 12.09 -3.10
C VAL A 234 13.18 10.92 -3.71
N GLU A 235 12.74 10.41 -4.85
CA GLU A 235 13.18 9.15 -5.41
C GLU A 235 14.08 9.29 -6.64
N VAL A 236 14.07 10.47 -7.27
CA VAL A 236 14.77 10.74 -8.53
C VAL A 236 15.49 12.09 -8.47
N THR A 237 16.68 12.21 -9.07
CA THR A 237 17.33 13.51 -9.21
C THR A 237 16.61 14.43 -10.20
N LYS A 238 16.92 15.71 -10.21
CA LYS A 238 16.34 16.68 -11.17
C LYS A 238 16.60 16.24 -12.62
N GLU A 239 17.83 15.82 -12.94
CA GLU A 239 18.16 15.32 -14.28
C GLU A 239 17.34 14.07 -14.63
N GLY A 240 17.09 13.17 -13.66
CA GLY A 240 16.24 12.01 -13.85
C GLY A 240 14.78 12.39 -14.15
N SER A 241 14.25 13.41 -13.48
CA SER A 241 12.92 13.95 -13.77
C SER A 241 12.83 14.50 -15.19
N GLU A 242 13.85 15.24 -15.65
CA GLU A 242 13.92 15.76 -17.02
C GLU A 242 13.98 14.64 -18.08
N ILE A 243 14.66 13.53 -17.77
CA ILE A 243 14.67 12.34 -18.64
C ILE A 243 13.28 11.71 -18.71
N ILE A 244 12.63 11.54 -17.56
CA ILE A 244 11.27 10.96 -17.49
C ILE A 244 10.30 11.82 -18.31
N ASP A 245 10.37 13.14 -18.21
CA ASP A 245 9.50 14.06 -18.98
C ASP A 245 9.71 13.88 -20.48
N LYS A 246 10.96 13.75 -20.96
CA LYS A 246 11.25 13.45 -22.37
C LYS A 246 10.68 12.09 -22.81
N LEU A 247 10.74 11.07 -21.98
CA LEU A 247 10.14 9.76 -22.29
C LEU A 247 8.62 9.85 -22.39
N LEU A 248 7.98 10.67 -21.55
CA LEU A 248 6.54 10.93 -21.62
C LEU A 248 6.16 11.77 -22.84
N GLU A 249 7.01 12.70 -23.26
CA GLU A 249 6.83 13.43 -24.53
C GLU A 249 6.88 12.48 -25.76
N ILE A 250 7.84 11.56 -25.79
CA ILE A 250 7.92 10.50 -26.83
C ILE A 250 6.63 9.68 -26.81
N LEU A 251 6.19 9.18 -25.67
CA LEU A 251 4.96 8.42 -25.53
C LEU A 251 3.75 9.21 -26.04
N THR A 252 3.66 10.48 -25.68
CA THR A 252 2.56 11.38 -26.07
C THR A 252 2.55 11.63 -27.58
N ARG A 253 3.72 11.83 -28.18
CA ARG A 253 3.86 12.03 -29.63
C ARG A 253 3.41 10.80 -30.43
N GLU A 254 3.82 9.60 -29.97
CA GLU A 254 3.58 8.36 -30.71
C GLU A 254 2.19 7.75 -30.49
N LYS A 255 1.62 7.90 -29.30
CA LYS A 255 0.33 7.27 -28.93
C LYS A 255 -0.83 8.22 -28.83
N GLY A 256 -0.57 9.53 -28.82
CA GLY A 256 -1.57 10.57 -28.65
C GLY A 256 -1.97 10.77 -27.18
N LYS A 257 -2.12 12.03 -26.78
CA LYS A 257 -2.42 12.43 -25.39
C LYS A 257 -3.70 11.77 -24.84
N ASP A 258 -4.70 11.56 -25.71
CA ASP A 258 -5.99 11.02 -25.30
C ASP A 258 -5.94 9.52 -24.93
N ASN A 259 -4.90 8.80 -25.36
CA ASN A 259 -4.68 7.40 -25.03
C ASN A 259 -3.85 7.17 -23.77
N ILE A 260 -3.35 8.24 -23.15
CA ILE A 260 -2.42 8.17 -22.03
C ILE A 260 -3.07 8.73 -20.78
N LEU A 261 -2.88 8.05 -19.66
CA LEU A 261 -3.16 8.55 -18.33
C LEU A 261 -1.86 8.66 -17.54
N VAL A 262 -1.61 9.79 -16.92
CA VAL A 262 -0.56 9.96 -15.92
C VAL A 262 -1.20 9.85 -14.53
N LYS A 263 -0.93 8.77 -13.83
CA LYS A 263 -1.40 8.56 -12.46
C LYS A 263 -0.35 9.04 -11.47
N LYS A 264 -0.58 10.20 -10.88
CA LYS A 264 0.28 10.76 -9.84
C LYS A 264 0.31 9.91 -8.57
N HIS A 265 1.42 9.99 -7.84
CA HIS A 265 1.53 9.32 -6.55
C HIS A 265 0.56 9.96 -5.54
N PRO A 266 -0.16 9.19 -4.68
CA PRO A 266 -1.14 9.73 -3.73
C PRO A 266 -0.58 10.74 -2.71
N ARG A 267 0.74 10.77 -2.51
CA ARG A 267 1.45 11.70 -1.62
C ARG A 267 2.07 12.89 -2.35
N ASP A 268 1.86 13.00 -3.66
CA ASP A 268 2.35 14.13 -4.42
C ASP A 268 1.56 15.39 -4.03
N GLU A 269 2.21 16.32 -3.33
CA GLU A 269 1.59 17.56 -2.86
C GLU A 269 1.30 18.53 -4.01
N MET A 270 2.02 18.40 -5.13
CA MET A 270 1.86 19.23 -6.33
C MET A 270 0.71 18.74 -7.23
N ALA A 271 0.20 17.53 -7.01
CA ALA A 271 -0.97 17.03 -7.74
C ALA A 271 -2.20 17.83 -7.35
N ASP A 272 -3.03 18.24 -8.33
CA ASP A 272 -4.28 18.93 -8.06
C ASP A 272 -5.30 17.99 -7.36
N GLU A 273 -6.38 18.56 -6.80
CA GLU A 273 -7.37 17.77 -6.08
C GLU A 273 -8.09 16.77 -7.00
N ASN A 274 -8.24 17.08 -8.28
CA ASN A 274 -8.83 16.17 -9.26
C ASN A 274 -7.89 14.98 -9.53
N GLU A 275 -6.59 15.22 -9.63
CA GLU A 275 -5.58 14.16 -9.77
C GLU A 275 -5.45 13.30 -8.52
N LYS A 276 -5.60 13.90 -7.32
CA LYS A 276 -5.64 13.17 -6.03
C LYS A 276 -6.92 12.37 -5.83
N ALA A 277 -8.00 12.77 -6.50
CA ALA A 277 -9.31 12.14 -6.38
C ALA A 277 -9.43 10.80 -7.14
N PHE A 278 -8.39 10.36 -7.85
CA PHE A 278 -8.39 9.05 -8.49
C PHE A 278 -8.48 7.92 -7.45
N ALA A 279 -9.35 6.97 -7.71
CA ALA A 279 -9.42 5.76 -6.91
C ALA A 279 -8.05 5.05 -6.87
N PRO A 280 -7.74 4.29 -5.82
CA PRO A 280 -6.56 3.45 -5.81
C PRO A 280 -6.61 2.42 -6.94
N ILE A 281 -5.45 2.01 -7.44
CA ILE A 281 -5.37 1.07 -8.58
C ILE A 281 -6.10 -0.24 -8.31
N GLU A 282 -6.16 -0.65 -7.06
CA GLU A 282 -6.86 -1.84 -6.60
C GLU A 282 -8.35 -1.78 -6.93
N ALA A 283 -8.98 -0.62 -6.73
CA ALA A 283 -10.37 -0.40 -7.08
C ALA A 283 -10.61 -0.47 -8.59
N TYR A 284 -9.70 0.09 -9.36
CA TYR A 284 -9.78 0.01 -10.82
C TYR A 284 -9.61 -1.41 -11.33
N CYS A 285 -8.65 -2.17 -10.80
CA CYS A 285 -8.42 -3.57 -11.18
C CYS A 285 -9.60 -4.48 -10.76
N TYR A 286 -10.28 -4.15 -9.67
CA TYR A 286 -11.51 -4.85 -9.30
C TYR A 286 -12.62 -4.61 -10.32
N MET A 287 -12.80 -3.37 -10.76
CA MET A 287 -13.87 -3.00 -11.68
C MET A 287 -13.60 -3.41 -13.13
N ASN A 288 -12.32 -3.50 -13.54
CA ASN A 288 -11.90 -3.64 -14.93
C ASN A 288 -10.80 -4.70 -15.09
N ASP A 289 -10.69 -5.22 -16.30
CA ASP A 289 -9.57 -6.06 -16.70
C ASP A 289 -8.51 -5.21 -17.43
N PHE A 290 -7.29 -5.20 -16.89
CA PHE A 290 -6.14 -4.51 -17.44
C PHE A 290 -5.17 -5.43 -18.21
N SER A 291 -5.54 -6.67 -18.47
CA SER A 291 -4.64 -7.64 -19.14
C SER A 291 -4.13 -7.16 -20.51
N ASP A 292 -4.87 -6.26 -21.13
CA ASP A 292 -4.52 -5.64 -22.41
C ASP A 292 -3.92 -4.24 -22.31
N ALA A 293 -3.84 -3.64 -21.12
CA ALA A 293 -3.27 -2.32 -20.93
C ALA A 293 -1.73 -2.36 -20.92
N VAL A 294 -1.12 -1.20 -21.19
CA VAL A 294 0.32 -0.97 -21.06
C VAL A 294 0.57 -0.05 -19.86
N PHE A 295 1.25 -0.58 -18.88
CA PHE A 295 1.67 0.17 -17.69
C PHE A 295 3.11 0.61 -17.85
N LEU A 296 3.39 1.86 -17.49
CA LEU A 296 4.73 2.42 -17.50
C LEU A 296 5.07 2.92 -16.10
N THR A 297 6.30 2.72 -15.68
CA THR A 297 6.79 3.30 -14.42
C THR A 297 8.32 3.28 -14.36
N ASN A 298 8.87 4.20 -13.54
CA ASN A 298 10.26 4.12 -13.11
C ASN A 298 10.41 3.21 -11.88
N ILE A 299 9.63 3.44 -10.81
CA ILE A 299 9.75 2.69 -9.55
C ILE A 299 8.42 2.47 -8.80
N SER A 300 7.28 2.83 -9.37
CA SER A 300 6.00 2.65 -8.67
C SER A 300 5.64 1.17 -8.50
N THR A 301 5.35 0.79 -7.26
CA THR A 301 4.91 -0.59 -6.94
C THR A 301 3.45 -0.87 -7.29
N ALA A 302 2.67 0.14 -7.66
CA ALA A 302 1.27 0.02 -8.05
C ALA A 302 1.07 -0.87 -9.30
N VAL A 303 2.09 -0.95 -10.18
CA VAL A 303 2.06 -1.81 -11.38
C VAL A 303 1.98 -3.31 -11.09
N PHE A 304 2.29 -3.73 -9.84
CA PHE A 304 2.21 -5.13 -9.42
C PHE A 304 0.79 -5.57 -9.03
N THR A 305 -0.07 -4.61 -8.69
CA THR A 305 -1.42 -4.85 -8.16
C THR A 305 -2.28 -5.73 -9.06
N PRO A 306 -2.36 -5.52 -10.39
CA PRO A 306 -3.22 -6.34 -11.25
C PRO A 306 -2.86 -7.82 -11.16
N LYS A 307 -1.56 -8.14 -11.20
CA LYS A 307 -1.09 -9.53 -11.11
C LYS A 307 -1.29 -10.12 -9.73
N LEU A 308 -0.92 -9.38 -8.68
CA LEU A 308 -0.93 -9.91 -7.31
C LEU A 308 -2.33 -10.16 -6.75
N LEU A 309 -3.29 -9.28 -7.06
CA LEU A 309 -4.63 -9.34 -6.49
C LEU A 309 -5.65 -10.01 -7.42
N PHE A 310 -5.51 -9.81 -8.73
CA PHE A 310 -6.56 -10.16 -9.69
C PHE A 310 -6.08 -11.12 -10.79
N ASN A 311 -4.80 -11.54 -10.75
CA ASN A 311 -4.16 -12.38 -11.76
C ASN A 311 -4.28 -11.82 -13.20
N GLN A 312 -4.39 -10.50 -13.34
CA GLN A 312 -4.35 -9.80 -14.61
C GLN A 312 -2.90 -9.53 -15.00
N GLU A 313 -2.57 -9.65 -16.28
CA GLU A 313 -1.21 -9.49 -16.79
C GLU A 313 -1.11 -8.35 -17.81
N PRO A 314 -1.13 -7.06 -17.38
CA PRO A 314 -0.82 -5.96 -18.28
C PRO A 314 0.62 -6.06 -18.80
N THR A 315 0.89 -5.45 -19.96
CA THR A 315 2.28 -5.23 -20.36
C THR A 315 2.86 -4.14 -19.47
N ILE A 316 4.04 -4.38 -18.87
CA ILE A 316 4.70 -3.38 -18.01
C ILE A 316 6.04 -2.99 -18.63
N ILE A 317 6.21 -1.69 -18.86
CA ILE A 317 7.46 -1.08 -19.31
C ILE A 317 8.11 -0.37 -18.12
N PHE A 318 9.24 -0.91 -17.65
CA PHE A 318 10.03 -0.33 -16.59
C PHE A 318 11.12 0.57 -17.17
N ILE A 319 10.99 1.88 -17.04
CA ILE A 319 11.99 2.85 -17.52
C ILE A 319 13.14 3.09 -16.51
N ASN A 320 13.17 2.35 -15.42
CA ASN A 320 14.17 2.45 -14.35
C ASN A 320 15.62 2.24 -14.82
N GLN A 321 15.85 1.45 -15.88
CA GLN A 321 17.19 1.24 -16.41
C GLN A 321 17.72 2.49 -17.11
N ILE A 322 16.85 3.23 -17.82
CA ILE A 322 17.21 4.49 -18.50
C ILE A 322 17.59 5.57 -17.47
N VAL A 323 16.86 5.66 -16.36
CA VAL A 323 17.12 6.63 -15.30
C VAL A 323 17.97 6.05 -14.15
N TYR A 324 18.64 4.92 -14.37
CA TYR A 324 19.30 4.16 -13.30
C TYR A 324 20.29 4.99 -12.47
N ASN A 325 21.10 5.82 -13.11
CA ASN A 325 22.09 6.65 -12.41
C ASN A 325 21.47 7.82 -11.62
N GLN A 326 20.25 8.20 -11.97
CA GLN A 326 19.48 9.30 -11.38
C GLN A 326 18.55 8.83 -10.25
N LEU A 327 18.39 7.52 -10.06
CA LEU A 327 17.62 6.97 -8.94
C LEU A 327 18.44 7.02 -7.63
N ILE A 328 17.75 7.19 -6.51
CA ILE A 328 18.36 7.04 -5.17
C ILE A 328 18.76 5.58 -4.96
N ARG A 329 19.96 5.32 -4.45
CA ARG A 329 20.59 3.98 -4.39
C ARG A 329 19.69 2.91 -3.78
N ARG A 330 19.00 3.21 -2.68
CA ARG A 330 18.09 2.26 -2.00
C ARG A 330 16.96 1.80 -2.91
N GLU A 331 16.43 2.68 -3.71
CA GLU A 331 15.33 2.36 -4.63
C GLU A 331 15.81 1.55 -5.85
N LYS A 332 17.06 1.73 -6.29
CA LYS A 332 17.66 0.93 -7.39
C LYS A 332 17.64 -0.57 -7.08
N GLU A 333 18.25 -0.93 -5.95
CA GLU A 333 18.40 -2.34 -5.55
C GLU A 333 17.03 -2.99 -5.30
N LYS A 334 16.13 -2.28 -4.62
CA LYS A 334 14.79 -2.74 -4.35
C LYS A 334 13.99 -2.98 -5.62
N MET A 335 14.07 -2.05 -6.57
CA MET A 335 13.28 -2.13 -7.80
C MET A 335 13.73 -3.28 -8.71
N LEU A 336 15.03 -3.46 -8.93
CA LEU A 336 15.54 -4.57 -9.76
C LEU A 336 15.05 -5.91 -9.23
N TRP A 337 15.16 -6.09 -7.92
CA TRP A 337 14.71 -7.31 -7.28
C TRP A 337 13.17 -7.52 -7.38
N LEU A 338 12.38 -6.44 -7.25
CA LEU A 338 10.93 -6.49 -7.45
C LEU A 338 10.53 -6.90 -8.86
N ILE A 339 11.20 -6.34 -9.87
CA ILE A 339 10.96 -6.64 -11.28
C ILE A 339 11.24 -8.12 -11.58
N GLU A 340 12.35 -8.67 -11.08
CA GLU A 340 12.70 -10.08 -11.25
C GLU A 340 11.62 -11.00 -10.65
N ASN A 341 11.16 -10.70 -9.43
CA ASN A 341 10.11 -11.50 -8.80
C ASN A 341 8.76 -11.37 -9.51
N LEU A 342 8.41 -10.18 -10.00
CA LEU A 342 7.18 -9.99 -10.78
C LEU A 342 7.24 -10.79 -12.10
N ARG A 343 8.38 -10.72 -12.81
CA ARG A 343 8.58 -11.48 -14.05
C ARG A 343 8.36 -12.98 -13.86
N GLU A 344 8.80 -13.54 -12.74
CA GLU A 344 8.58 -14.95 -12.40
C GLU A 344 7.11 -15.30 -12.08
N LEU A 345 6.27 -14.34 -11.75
CA LEU A 345 4.85 -14.55 -11.52
C LEU A 345 4.01 -14.50 -12.82
N TYR A 346 4.55 -13.87 -13.89
CA TYR A 346 3.83 -13.75 -15.16
C TYR A 346 3.88 -15.07 -15.94
N ASN A 347 2.74 -15.43 -16.54
CA ASN A 347 2.69 -16.54 -17.50
C ASN A 347 3.43 -16.18 -18.78
N ASP A 348 3.24 -14.95 -19.27
CA ASP A 348 4.00 -14.40 -20.39
C ASP A 348 5.04 -13.39 -19.89
N LYS A 349 6.28 -13.86 -19.73
CA LYS A 349 7.40 -13.05 -19.27
C LYS A 349 7.80 -11.92 -20.22
N ASN A 350 7.39 -11.99 -21.50
CA ASN A 350 7.65 -10.94 -22.50
C ASN A 350 6.81 -9.68 -22.25
N LYS A 351 5.75 -9.76 -21.46
CA LYS A 351 4.98 -8.61 -21.02
C LYS A 351 5.73 -7.71 -20.01
N ILE A 352 6.90 -8.15 -19.50
CA ILE A 352 7.75 -7.34 -18.62
C ILE A 352 8.94 -6.84 -19.44
N ILE A 353 8.90 -5.58 -19.84
CA ILE A 353 9.85 -4.94 -20.74
C ILE A 353 10.71 -3.93 -19.96
N ILE A 354 12.03 -3.97 -20.17
CA ILE A 354 12.99 -3.10 -19.50
C ILE A 354 13.95 -2.51 -20.54
N PRO A 355 13.58 -1.39 -21.19
CA PRO A 355 14.47 -0.73 -22.16
C PRO A 355 15.74 -0.22 -21.48
N LYS A 356 16.88 -0.37 -22.12
CA LYS A 356 18.20 0.00 -21.59
C LYS A 356 18.55 1.47 -21.82
N ASN A 357 17.97 2.06 -22.86
CA ASN A 357 18.20 3.46 -23.26
C ASN A 357 16.96 4.03 -23.95
N THR A 358 17.04 5.31 -24.30
CA THR A 358 15.94 6.05 -24.94
C THR A 358 15.61 5.52 -26.33
N GLU A 359 16.61 5.08 -27.10
CA GLU A 359 16.43 4.55 -28.45
C GLU A 359 15.66 3.24 -28.43
N GLU A 360 16.00 2.36 -27.51
CA GLU A 360 15.27 1.10 -27.32
C GLU A 360 13.83 1.34 -26.85
N TYR A 361 13.64 2.30 -25.92
CA TYR A 361 12.32 2.71 -25.48
C TYR A 361 11.48 3.26 -26.64
N GLU A 362 12.04 4.16 -27.48
CA GLU A 362 11.36 4.73 -28.62
C GLU A 362 10.99 3.64 -29.65
N ALA A 363 11.89 2.70 -29.90
CA ALA A 363 11.62 1.54 -30.76
C ALA A 363 10.47 0.65 -30.25
N ILE A 364 10.39 0.42 -28.93
CA ILE A 364 9.30 -0.33 -28.28
C ILE A 364 7.98 0.41 -28.42
N ILE A 365 7.99 1.74 -28.20
CA ILE A 365 6.78 2.56 -28.33
C ILE A 365 6.32 2.66 -29.79
N ASN A 366 7.23 2.82 -30.76
CA ASN A 366 6.92 2.97 -32.18
C ASN A 366 6.46 1.69 -32.86
N ASN A 367 7.15 0.60 -32.59
CA ASN A 367 6.66 -0.70 -33.00
C ASN A 367 5.39 -0.89 -32.20
N ASP A 368 4.22 -0.67 -32.84
CA ASP A 368 2.98 -1.07 -32.22
C ASP A 368 3.30 -2.39 -31.54
N ILE A 369 3.15 -2.42 -30.22
CA ILE A 369 3.13 -3.67 -29.49
C ILE A 369 1.88 -4.33 -30.04
N ASP A 370 2.01 -4.85 -31.27
CA ASP A 370 0.94 -5.50 -31.99
C ASP A 370 0.62 -6.71 -31.13
N ARG A 371 -0.45 -6.60 -30.38
CA ARG A 371 -0.95 -7.55 -29.38
C ARG A 371 -1.08 -8.96 -29.91
N LYS A 372 -0.60 -9.23 -31.11
CA LYS A 372 -0.75 -10.53 -31.80
C LYS A 372 0.52 -11.21 -32.31
N LYS A 373 1.69 -10.59 -32.34
CA LYS A 373 2.91 -11.29 -32.84
C LYS A 373 4.19 -10.61 -32.37
N ILE A 374 4.75 -11.03 -31.27
CA ILE A 374 6.19 -11.05 -31.11
C ILE A 374 6.62 -12.49 -31.32
N ASP A 375 6.71 -12.91 -32.59
CA ASP A 375 7.53 -14.05 -33.00
C ASP A 375 9.00 -13.61 -32.88
N ILE A 376 9.59 -13.91 -31.74
CA ILE A 376 11.04 -13.80 -31.55
C ILE A 376 11.67 -14.95 -32.34
N LYS A 377 12.30 -14.60 -33.49
CA LYS A 377 13.28 -15.47 -34.16
C LYS A 377 14.57 -15.49 -33.37
#